data_8ad72ede0078e941a069cc2924c0a2f0
#
_entry.id   8ad72ede0078e941a069cc2924c0a2f0
#
_cell.length_a   1.000
_cell.length_b   1.000
_cell.length_c   1.000
_cell.angle_alpha   90.00
_cell.angle_beta   90.00
_cell.angle_gamma   90.00
#
_symmetry.space_group_name_H-M   'P 1'
#
loop_
_entity.id
_entity.type
_entity.pdbx_description
1 polymer ?
#
loop_
_entity_poly.entity_id
_entity_poly.type
_entity_poly.pdbx_seq_one_letter_code
_entity_poly.pdbx_strand_id
1 'polypeptide(L)'
;RDTTGGSLGFTPERHGEGTSIVAIQFADKEVFYFVVLIAWGIGLLIWRAVDRSMMRFALDSISEDEDASAAAGVHVTASKLKITMLSAVLTALGGALYCQYQMFIGPEVIGGIGISLQIVFAVVVGGLYTMMGPTIGAIITLLMTEVFRNLITSLRTEGIDLAGLDTT
;
A
#
# COMPACT_ATOMS: atom_id res chain seq x y z
N ARG A 1 16.46 -26.28 -1.86
CA ARG A 1 16.43 -25.71 -0.47
C ARG A 1 16.90 -24.27 -0.41
N ASP A 2 17.38 -23.74 -1.54
CA ASP A 2 17.99 -22.39 -1.62
C ASP A 2 17.28 -21.47 -2.62
N THR A 3 16.05 -21.74 -2.96
CA THR A 3 15.29 -20.95 -3.96
C THR A 3 14.74 -19.62 -3.43
N THR A 4 14.77 -19.40 -2.12
CA THR A 4 14.19 -18.20 -1.49
C THR A 4 15.18 -17.39 -0.64
N GLY A 5 16.50 -17.72 -0.67
CA GLY A 5 17.52 -16.96 0.07
C GLY A 5 17.38 -16.94 1.60
N GLY A 6 16.37 -17.60 2.16
CA GLY A 6 16.10 -17.63 3.61
C GLY A 6 15.92 -16.22 4.21
N SER A 7 16.56 -15.95 5.34
CA SER A 7 16.52 -14.66 6.02
C SER A 7 17.33 -13.55 5.33
N LEU A 8 18.16 -13.89 4.34
CA LEU A 8 19.00 -12.93 3.60
C LEU A 8 18.28 -12.22 2.46
N GLY A 9 17.04 -12.64 2.17
CA GLY A 9 16.29 -12.06 1.08
C GLY A 9 16.66 -12.63 -0.30
N PHE A 10 15.91 -12.24 -1.32
CA PHE A 10 16.04 -12.72 -2.69
C PHE A 10 16.07 -11.54 -3.65
N THR A 11 17.04 -11.53 -4.55
CA THR A 11 17.06 -10.62 -5.71
C THR A 11 16.52 -11.36 -6.92
N PRO A 12 15.40 -10.91 -7.51
CA PRO A 12 14.87 -11.54 -8.73
C PRO A 12 15.90 -11.46 -9.86
N GLU A 13 16.18 -12.59 -10.52
CA GLU A 13 17.04 -12.60 -11.71
C GLU A 13 16.39 -11.79 -12.83
N ARG A 14 17.16 -10.88 -13.45
CA ARG A 14 16.73 -10.21 -14.67
C ARG A 14 16.71 -11.21 -15.82
N HIS A 15 15.55 -11.49 -16.36
CA HIS A 15 15.39 -12.30 -17.56
C HIS A 15 15.65 -11.43 -18.81
N GLY A 16 16.92 -11.38 -19.27
CA GLY A 16 17.31 -10.83 -20.55
C GLY A 16 17.36 -9.28 -20.65
N GLU A 17 18.06 -8.80 -21.67
CA GLU A 17 18.05 -7.40 -22.08
C GLU A 17 16.73 -7.09 -22.79
N GLY A 18 15.71 -6.64 -22.06
CA GLY A 18 14.44 -6.22 -22.66
C GLY A 18 13.28 -6.18 -21.66
N THR A 19 12.26 -5.43 -22.04
CA THR A 19 11.00 -5.38 -21.29
C THR A 19 10.25 -6.70 -21.40
N SER A 20 10.13 -7.46 -20.33
CA SER A 20 9.32 -8.68 -20.30
C SER A 20 7.98 -8.38 -19.64
N ILE A 21 6.93 -8.33 -20.44
CA ILE A 21 5.54 -8.12 -19.95
C ILE A 21 5.10 -9.27 -19.03
N VAL A 22 5.58 -10.49 -19.29
CA VAL A 22 5.24 -11.68 -18.50
C VAL A 22 5.88 -11.66 -17.11
N ALA A 23 7.09 -11.10 -16.99
CA ALA A 23 7.81 -10.97 -15.72
C ALA A 23 7.56 -9.61 -15.03
N ILE A 24 6.76 -8.73 -15.65
CA ILE A 24 6.52 -7.35 -15.17
C ILE A 24 7.85 -6.58 -14.96
N GLN A 25 8.90 -6.96 -15.69
CA GLN A 25 10.21 -6.32 -15.62
C GLN A 25 10.31 -5.25 -16.70
N PHE A 26 10.34 -3.99 -16.26
CA PHE A 26 10.53 -2.85 -17.16
C PHE A 26 11.95 -2.33 -17.03
N ALA A 27 12.68 -2.26 -18.16
CA ALA A 27 14.03 -1.70 -18.20
C ALA A 27 14.01 -0.18 -17.98
N ASP A 28 12.95 0.49 -18.44
CA ASP A 28 12.77 1.93 -18.37
C ASP A 28 11.91 2.34 -17.18
N LYS A 29 12.45 3.22 -16.34
CA LYS A 29 11.72 3.77 -15.18
C LYS A 29 10.45 4.49 -15.59
N GLU A 30 10.44 5.14 -16.75
CA GLU A 30 9.29 5.88 -17.26
C GLU A 30 8.11 4.95 -17.54
N VAL A 31 8.35 3.80 -18.17
CA VAL A 31 7.31 2.80 -18.45
C VAL A 31 6.72 2.25 -17.14
N PHE A 32 7.57 2.03 -16.14
CA PHE A 32 7.12 1.57 -14.82
C PHE A 32 6.17 2.58 -14.15
N TYR A 33 6.48 3.89 -14.23
CA TYR A 33 5.59 4.94 -13.71
C TYR A 33 4.22 4.93 -14.37
N PHE A 34 4.16 4.76 -15.68
CA PHE A 34 2.88 4.65 -16.40
C PHE A 34 2.08 3.44 -15.95
N VAL A 35 2.73 2.29 -15.75
CA VAL A 35 2.06 1.07 -15.26
C VAL A 35 1.46 1.29 -13.87
N VAL A 36 2.21 1.88 -12.95
CA VAL A 36 1.73 2.20 -11.60
C VAL A 36 0.57 3.19 -11.65
N LEU A 37 0.65 4.21 -12.50
CA LEU A 37 -0.41 5.20 -12.68
C LEU A 37 -1.69 4.58 -13.24
N ILE A 38 -1.57 3.68 -14.21
CA ILE A 38 -2.70 2.91 -14.75
C ILE A 38 -3.30 2.02 -13.66
N ALA A 39 -2.47 1.30 -12.91
CA ALA A 39 -2.92 0.44 -11.81
C ALA A 39 -3.68 1.25 -10.73
N TRP A 40 -3.17 2.44 -10.39
CA TRP A 40 -3.85 3.37 -9.48
C TRP A 40 -5.21 3.81 -10.05
N GLY A 41 -5.26 4.20 -11.33
CA GLY A 41 -6.51 4.59 -12.01
C GLY A 41 -7.54 3.45 -12.03
N ILE A 42 -7.11 2.22 -12.30
CA ILE A 42 -7.96 1.02 -12.24
C ILE A 42 -8.50 0.82 -10.82
N GLY A 43 -7.66 0.98 -9.79
CA GLY A 43 -8.07 0.92 -8.39
C GLY A 43 -9.19 1.92 -8.06
N LEU A 44 -9.06 3.16 -8.53
CA LEU A 44 -10.09 4.19 -8.38
C LEU A 44 -11.40 3.84 -9.12
N LEU A 45 -11.30 3.28 -10.31
CA LEU A 45 -12.48 2.84 -11.09
C LEU A 45 -13.21 1.69 -10.40
N ILE A 46 -12.47 0.72 -9.86
CA ILE A 46 -13.04 -0.40 -9.10
C ILE A 46 -13.74 0.12 -7.84
N TRP A 47 -13.05 1.00 -7.09
CA TRP A 47 -13.66 1.63 -5.91
C TRP A 47 -14.97 2.34 -6.25
N ARG A 48 -14.97 3.15 -7.33
CA ARG A 48 -16.15 3.86 -7.81
C ARG A 48 -17.27 2.90 -8.25
N ALA A 49 -16.93 1.77 -8.84
CA ALA A 49 -17.91 0.75 -9.23
C ALA A 49 -18.57 0.12 -8.00
N VAL A 50 -17.79 -0.19 -6.96
CA VAL A 50 -18.32 -0.69 -5.68
C VAL A 50 -19.17 0.37 -5.00
N ASP A 51 -18.70 1.62 -4.95
CA ASP A 51 -19.38 2.75 -4.32
C ASP A 51 -20.77 3.04 -4.92
N ARG A 52 -20.93 2.80 -6.23
CA ARG A 52 -22.21 2.98 -6.94
C ARG A 52 -23.09 1.73 -6.98
N SER A 53 -22.61 0.62 -6.44
CA SER A 53 -23.32 -0.65 -6.44
C SER A 53 -24.22 -0.80 -5.21
N MET A 54 -25.21 -1.71 -5.31
CA MET A 54 -26.00 -2.12 -4.15
C MET A 54 -25.16 -2.72 -3.02
N MET A 55 -23.93 -3.16 -3.34
CA MET A 55 -23.01 -3.69 -2.33
C MET A 55 -22.63 -2.65 -1.29
N ARG A 56 -22.50 -1.37 -1.66
CA ARG A 56 -22.23 -0.30 -0.70
C ARG A 56 -23.33 -0.22 0.35
N PHE A 57 -24.59 -0.17 -0.05
CA PHE A 57 -25.72 -0.09 0.90
C PHE A 57 -25.77 -1.31 1.83
N ALA A 58 -25.46 -2.50 1.29
CA ALA A 58 -25.37 -3.70 2.11
C ALA A 58 -24.22 -3.61 3.12
N LEU A 59 -23.05 -3.08 2.72
CA LEU A 59 -21.91 -2.93 3.63
C LEU A 59 -22.15 -1.83 4.67
N ASP A 60 -22.77 -0.73 4.30
CA ASP A 60 -23.12 0.35 5.23
C ASP A 60 -24.11 -0.15 6.30
N SER A 61 -25.17 -0.90 5.89
CA SER A 61 -26.09 -1.49 6.85
C SER A 61 -25.43 -2.51 7.78
N ILE A 62 -24.52 -3.35 7.26
CA ILE A 62 -23.75 -4.33 8.05
C ILE A 62 -22.82 -3.61 9.05
N SER A 63 -22.29 -2.43 8.70
CA SER A 63 -21.41 -1.68 9.60
C SER A 63 -22.14 -1.05 10.77
N GLU A 64 -23.44 -0.79 10.64
CA GLU A 64 -24.28 -0.25 11.71
C GLU A 64 -24.78 -1.35 12.64
N ASP A 65 -25.39 -2.39 12.09
CA ASP A 65 -25.87 -3.55 12.85
C ASP A 65 -25.92 -4.80 11.97
N GLU A 66 -25.09 -5.77 12.30
CA GLU A 66 -24.95 -7.02 11.55
C GLU A 66 -26.19 -7.93 11.68
N ASP A 67 -26.76 -8.01 12.88
CA ASP A 67 -27.92 -8.88 13.16
C ASP A 67 -29.19 -8.29 12.55
N ALA A 68 -29.38 -6.98 12.65
CA ALA A 68 -30.49 -6.29 12.00
C ALA A 68 -30.43 -6.41 10.47
N SER A 69 -29.24 -6.29 9.89
CA SER A 69 -29.03 -6.45 8.43
C SER A 69 -29.35 -7.88 7.99
N ALA A 70 -28.92 -8.88 8.76
CA ALA A 70 -29.24 -10.28 8.49
C ALA A 70 -30.75 -10.54 8.56
N ALA A 71 -31.44 -9.97 9.55
CA ALA A 71 -32.91 -10.05 9.68
C ALA A 71 -33.64 -9.38 8.52
N ALA A 72 -33.07 -8.31 7.95
CA ALA A 72 -33.58 -7.65 6.75
C ALA A 72 -33.31 -8.42 5.43
N GLY A 73 -32.64 -9.58 5.51
CA GLY A 73 -32.36 -10.46 4.37
C GLY A 73 -31.05 -10.18 3.66
N VAL A 74 -30.16 -9.37 4.21
CA VAL A 74 -28.82 -9.15 3.66
C VAL A 74 -27.94 -10.36 3.97
N HIS A 75 -27.33 -10.92 2.94
CA HIS A 75 -26.35 -12.02 3.12
C HIS A 75 -24.99 -11.49 3.62
N VAL A 76 -24.88 -11.28 4.93
CA VAL A 76 -23.74 -10.66 5.60
C VAL A 76 -22.42 -11.32 5.23
N THR A 77 -22.32 -12.65 5.44
CA THR A 77 -21.08 -13.40 5.15
C THR A 77 -20.66 -13.31 3.69
N ALA A 78 -21.62 -13.42 2.76
CA ALA A 78 -21.32 -13.34 1.34
C ALA A 78 -20.87 -11.93 0.93
N SER A 79 -21.45 -10.88 1.49
CA SER A 79 -21.08 -9.49 1.22
C SER A 79 -19.67 -9.18 1.74
N LYS A 80 -19.38 -9.58 2.99
CA LYS A 80 -18.03 -9.46 3.58
C LYS A 80 -16.99 -10.23 2.77
N LEU A 81 -17.30 -11.46 2.37
CA LEU A 81 -16.36 -12.28 1.60
C LEU A 81 -16.04 -11.66 0.23
N LYS A 82 -17.04 -11.16 -0.49
CA LYS A 82 -16.82 -10.51 -1.80
C LYS A 82 -15.91 -9.31 -1.72
N ILE A 83 -16.15 -8.42 -0.75
CA ILE A 83 -15.33 -7.21 -0.62
C ILE A 83 -13.92 -7.54 -0.13
N THR A 84 -13.76 -8.53 0.76
CA THR A 84 -12.46 -8.99 1.22
C THR A 84 -11.64 -9.62 0.09
N MET A 85 -12.27 -10.45 -0.75
CA MET A 85 -11.59 -10.99 -1.93
C MET A 85 -11.15 -9.90 -2.90
N LEU A 86 -12.00 -8.92 -3.16
CA LEU A 86 -11.67 -7.79 -4.03
C LEU A 86 -10.48 -6.99 -3.46
N SER A 87 -10.52 -6.68 -2.18
CA SER A 87 -9.44 -6.00 -1.47
C SER A 87 -8.13 -6.80 -1.52
N ALA A 88 -8.19 -8.12 -1.31
CA ALA A 88 -7.03 -8.99 -1.37
C ALA A 88 -6.37 -8.98 -2.76
N VAL A 89 -7.16 -9.03 -3.83
CA VAL A 89 -6.64 -8.94 -5.21
C VAL A 89 -5.95 -7.62 -5.47
N LEU A 90 -6.57 -6.50 -5.08
CA LEU A 90 -5.98 -5.17 -5.27
C LEU A 90 -4.69 -5.00 -4.45
N THR A 91 -4.67 -5.50 -3.21
CA THR A 91 -3.49 -5.46 -2.35
C THR A 91 -2.36 -6.33 -2.92
N ALA A 92 -2.68 -7.50 -3.44
CA ALA A 92 -1.68 -8.37 -4.08
C ALA A 92 -1.06 -7.73 -5.32
N LEU A 93 -1.85 -7.06 -6.14
CA LEU A 93 -1.34 -6.30 -7.30
C LEU A 93 -0.45 -5.14 -6.86
N GLY A 94 -0.86 -4.37 -5.85
CA GLY A 94 -0.05 -3.29 -5.29
C GLY A 94 1.26 -3.80 -4.69
N GLY A 95 1.21 -4.91 -3.96
CA GLY A 95 2.39 -5.57 -3.39
C GLY A 95 3.36 -6.08 -4.46
N ALA A 96 2.85 -6.65 -5.55
CA ALA A 96 3.68 -7.10 -6.67
C ALA A 96 4.42 -5.92 -7.34
N LEU A 97 3.74 -4.80 -7.56
CA LEU A 97 4.36 -3.57 -8.08
C LEU A 97 5.40 -3.00 -7.11
N TYR A 98 5.11 -3.03 -5.80
CA TYR A 98 6.06 -2.58 -4.79
C TYR A 98 7.33 -3.45 -4.75
N CYS A 99 7.19 -4.78 -4.81
CA CYS A 99 8.33 -5.70 -4.87
C CYS A 99 9.19 -5.45 -6.12
N GLN A 100 8.55 -5.16 -7.24
CA GLN A 100 9.24 -4.83 -8.50
C GLN A 100 10.03 -3.52 -8.39
N TYR A 101 9.48 -2.53 -7.70
CA TYR A 101 10.15 -1.25 -7.46
C TYR A 101 11.40 -1.40 -6.59
N GLN A 102 11.30 -2.21 -5.53
CA GLN A 102 12.39 -2.39 -4.56
C GLN A 102 13.54 -3.24 -5.11
N MET A 103 13.30 -4.08 -6.13
CA MET A 103 14.28 -5.00 -6.71
C MET A 103 14.99 -5.94 -5.70
N PHE A 104 14.56 -5.93 -4.46
CA PHE A 104 15.05 -6.75 -3.36
C PHE A 104 13.89 -7.22 -2.50
N ILE A 105 13.77 -8.52 -2.33
CA ILE A 105 12.71 -9.16 -1.56
C ILE A 105 13.33 -9.70 -0.27
N GLY A 106 13.22 -8.92 0.80
CA GLY A 106 13.59 -9.34 2.15
C GLY A 106 12.37 -9.35 3.07
N PRO A 107 12.33 -10.22 4.08
CA PRO A 107 11.22 -10.28 5.04
C PRO A 107 10.98 -8.94 5.75
N GLU A 108 12.06 -8.21 6.04
CA GLU A 108 12.01 -6.91 6.72
C GLU A 108 11.50 -5.79 5.79
N VAL A 109 11.81 -5.89 4.49
CA VAL A 109 11.40 -4.87 3.50
C VAL A 109 9.93 -5.01 3.14
N ILE A 110 9.39 -6.23 3.12
CA ILE A 110 8.00 -6.49 2.70
C ILE A 110 7.06 -6.56 3.88
N GLY A 111 7.48 -7.18 4.99
CA GLY A 111 6.69 -7.42 6.19
C GLY A 111 7.01 -6.49 7.35
N GLY A 112 7.81 -5.45 7.14
CA GLY A 112 8.22 -4.51 8.18
C GLY A 112 7.03 -3.77 8.79
N ILE A 113 6.97 -3.69 10.12
CA ILE A 113 5.95 -2.95 10.86
C ILE A 113 5.89 -1.48 10.39
N GLY A 114 7.03 -0.89 10.03
CA GLY A 114 7.13 0.49 9.57
C GLY A 114 6.29 0.77 8.32
N ILE A 115 6.34 -0.12 7.32
CA ILE A 115 5.56 0.02 6.09
C ILE A 115 4.07 -0.11 6.38
N SER A 116 3.68 -1.08 7.20
CA SER A 116 2.29 -1.27 7.60
C SER A 116 1.73 -0.06 8.34
N LEU A 117 2.51 0.51 9.27
CA LEU A 117 2.14 1.74 9.97
C LEU A 117 2.03 2.92 9.02
N GLN A 118 2.95 3.07 8.06
CA GLN A 118 2.91 4.15 7.09
C GLN A 118 1.65 4.09 6.21
N ILE A 119 1.26 2.89 5.76
CA ILE A 119 0.03 2.69 4.98
C ILE A 119 -1.20 3.04 5.82
N VAL A 120 -1.28 2.55 7.06
CA VAL A 120 -2.40 2.85 7.96
C VAL A 120 -2.46 4.35 8.25
N PHE A 121 -1.33 4.98 8.51
CA PHE A 121 -1.25 6.42 8.77
C PHE A 121 -1.74 7.23 7.57
N ALA A 122 -1.31 6.88 6.36
CA ALA A 122 -1.75 7.54 5.14
C ALA A 122 -3.27 7.45 4.95
N VAL A 123 -3.87 6.27 5.23
CA VAL A 123 -5.32 6.08 5.10
C VAL A 123 -6.08 6.86 6.16
N VAL A 124 -5.63 6.84 7.41
CA VAL A 124 -6.29 7.56 8.53
C VAL A 124 -6.21 9.07 8.35
N VAL A 125 -5.03 9.61 8.03
CA VAL A 125 -4.81 11.05 7.81
C VAL A 125 -5.58 11.54 6.57
N GLY A 126 -5.64 10.73 5.52
CA GLY A 126 -6.36 11.08 4.30
C GLY A 126 -7.88 10.99 4.40
N GLY A 127 -8.40 10.25 5.37
CA GLY A 127 -9.84 10.04 5.59
C GLY A 127 -10.35 8.71 5.04
N LEU A 128 -10.86 7.89 5.96
CA LEU A 128 -11.33 6.51 5.71
C LEU A 128 -12.51 6.40 4.74
N TYR A 129 -13.35 7.42 4.67
CA TYR A 129 -14.61 7.38 3.90
C TYR A 129 -14.56 8.16 2.58
N THR A 130 -13.39 8.64 2.17
CA THR A 130 -13.24 9.43 0.96
C THR A 130 -12.45 8.68 -0.11
N MET A 131 -12.91 8.76 -1.36
CA MET A 131 -12.25 8.14 -2.51
C MET A 131 -10.79 8.62 -2.68
N MET A 132 -10.55 9.90 -2.49
CA MET A 132 -9.23 10.54 -2.63
C MET A 132 -8.43 10.54 -1.33
N GLY A 133 -9.03 10.12 -0.21
CA GLY A 133 -8.41 10.11 1.11
C GLY A 133 -7.05 9.45 1.14
N PRO A 134 -6.94 8.16 0.77
CA PRO A 134 -5.67 7.46 0.80
C PRO A 134 -4.59 8.10 -0.07
N THR A 135 -4.96 8.69 -1.21
CA THR A 135 -4.04 9.38 -2.11
C THR A 135 -3.52 10.68 -1.50
N ILE A 136 -4.42 11.49 -0.95
CA ILE A 136 -4.06 12.74 -0.28
C ILE A 136 -3.24 12.44 0.97
N GLY A 137 -3.65 11.44 1.75
CA GLY A 137 -2.93 11.01 2.94
C GLY A 137 -1.53 10.49 2.63
N ALA A 138 -1.35 9.75 1.55
CA ALA A 138 -0.03 9.30 1.10
C ALA A 138 0.87 10.50 0.75
N ILE A 139 0.36 11.49 0.04
CA ILE A 139 1.11 12.72 -0.30
C ILE A 139 1.50 13.46 0.99
N ILE A 140 0.56 13.66 1.91
CA ILE A 140 0.83 14.33 3.19
C ILE A 140 1.88 13.57 4.00
N THR A 141 1.77 12.24 4.09
CA THR A 141 2.71 11.39 4.83
C THR A 141 4.12 11.47 4.23
N LEU A 142 4.24 11.44 2.91
CA LEU A 142 5.52 11.59 2.22
C LEU A 142 6.13 12.97 2.44
N LEU A 143 5.34 14.04 2.33
CA LEU A 143 5.80 15.41 2.58
C LEU A 143 6.26 15.58 4.03
N MET A 144 5.49 15.05 4.99
CA MET A 144 5.88 15.06 6.40
C MET A 144 7.20 14.33 6.63
N THR A 145 7.39 13.17 6.03
CA THR A 145 8.63 12.40 6.14
C THR A 145 9.82 13.19 5.60
N GLU A 146 9.67 13.86 4.46
CA GLU A 146 10.73 14.68 3.87
C GLU A 146 11.02 15.94 4.71
N VAL A 147 9.98 16.60 5.24
CA VAL A 147 10.15 17.77 6.12
C VAL A 147 10.91 17.38 7.39
N PHE A 148 10.52 16.28 8.05
CA PHE A 148 11.23 15.79 9.24
C PHE A 148 12.67 15.40 8.95
N ARG A 149 12.91 14.72 7.84
CA ARG A 149 14.25 14.33 7.41
C ARG A 149 15.14 15.55 7.17
N ASN A 150 14.62 16.56 6.47
CA ASN A 150 15.36 17.81 6.22
C ASN A 150 15.61 18.58 7.52
N LEU A 151 14.61 18.65 8.42
CA LEU A 151 14.75 19.30 9.71
C LEU A 151 15.85 18.63 10.55
N ILE A 152 15.84 17.30 10.68
CA ILE A 152 16.86 16.54 11.41
C ILE A 152 18.24 16.76 10.79
N THR A 153 18.32 16.77 9.47
CA THR A 153 19.59 17.00 8.76
C THR A 153 20.12 18.42 9.02
N SER A 154 19.26 19.43 9.00
CA SER A 154 19.63 20.83 9.29
C SER A 154 20.10 21.00 10.74
N LEU A 155 19.38 20.42 11.69
CA LEU A 155 19.77 20.46 13.11
C LEU A 155 21.12 19.76 13.36
N ARG A 156 21.38 18.67 12.64
CA ARG A 156 22.66 17.97 12.70
C ARG A 156 23.81 18.78 12.09
N THR A 157 23.54 19.53 11.02
CA THR A 157 24.54 20.37 10.36
C THR A 157 24.85 21.63 11.16
N GLU A 158 23.90 22.16 11.95
CA GLU A 158 24.09 23.32 12.81
C GLU A 158 24.74 23.00 14.19
N GLY A 159 25.25 21.76 14.37
CA GLY A 159 26.07 21.40 15.54
C GLY A 159 25.29 21.09 16.81
N ILE A 160 24.01 20.83 16.74
CA ILE A 160 23.30 20.18 17.83
C ILE A 160 23.64 18.69 17.79
N ASP A 161 24.78 18.39 18.39
CA ASP A 161 25.23 16.99 18.60
C ASP A 161 24.26 16.32 19.58
N LEU A 162 23.28 15.60 19.06
CA LEU A 162 22.41 14.73 19.84
C LEU A 162 23.17 13.53 20.42
N ALA A 163 24.46 13.38 20.08
CA ALA A 163 25.38 12.42 20.68
C ALA A 163 25.69 12.69 22.17
N GLY A 164 25.32 13.86 22.72
CA GLY A 164 25.44 14.15 24.14
C GLY A 164 24.44 13.44 25.05
N LEU A 165 23.44 12.74 24.49
CA LEU A 165 22.42 12.01 25.26
C LEU A 165 22.70 10.52 25.45
N ASP A 166 23.78 10.00 24.84
CA ASP A 166 24.15 8.57 24.92
C ASP A 166 25.25 8.27 25.97
N THR A 167 25.55 9.23 26.83
CA THR A 167 26.56 9.03 27.90
C THR A 167 26.02 9.45 29.28
N THR A 168 24.89 8.85 29.72
CA THR A 168 24.58 8.76 31.15
C THR A 168 23.85 7.48 31.46
#